data_359af06cf1e84958ee928f6da18d2a07
#
_entry.id   359af06cf1e84958ee928f6da18d2a07
#
_cell.length_a   1.000
_cell.length_b   1.000
_cell.length_c   1.000
_cell.angle_alpha   90.00
_cell.angle_beta   90.00
_cell.angle_gamma   90.00
#
_symmetry.space_group_name_H-M   'P 1'
#
loop_
_entity.id
_entity.type
_entity.pdbx_description
1 polymer ?
#
loop_
_entity_poly.entity_id
_entity_poly.type
_entity_poly.pdbx_seq_one_letter_code
_entity_poly.pdbx_strand_id
1 'polypeptide(L)'
;MEAFKEKVERLFQRHEELITRKNVAVEDGNGIFTRYKYPVVTAAHTPVFWRYDLDEKSNPYLMERIGMNATMNSGAIKWNGKYLMVVRVEGADRKSFFAVAESPNGIDNFRFWDYPITMPEDAIPATNVYDMRLTAHEDGWIYGIFCAERHDDNAPAGDLSSATATAAIARTKDLKNWERLPDLKTKSQQRNVVLHPEFVDGKYALYTRPQDGFIDAGSGGGIGWALVDDITHAEVKEEKIIDQRYYCLLYTSPSPRDRG
;
A
#
# COMPACT_ATOMS: atom_id res chain seq x y z
N MET A 1 -26.02 -10.74 32.30
CA MET A 1 -25.40 -10.87 30.97
C MET A 1 -25.49 -9.51 30.31
N GLU A 2 -24.39 -8.96 29.81
CA GLU A 2 -24.39 -7.63 29.16
C GLU A 2 -25.26 -7.64 27.90
N ALA A 3 -26.09 -6.60 27.72
CA ALA A 3 -26.93 -6.48 26.55
C ALA A 3 -26.11 -6.29 25.28
N PHE A 4 -26.60 -6.78 24.12
CA PHE A 4 -25.88 -6.66 22.85
C PHE A 4 -25.53 -5.20 22.52
N LYS A 5 -26.46 -4.28 22.75
CA LYS A 5 -26.25 -2.84 22.54
C LYS A 5 -25.07 -2.30 23.35
N GLU A 6 -24.93 -2.69 24.61
CA GLU A 6 -23.81 -2.26 25.48
C GLU A 6 -22.47 -2.80 24.96
N LYS A 7 -22.45 -4.03 24.42
CA LYS A 7 -21.24 -4.58 23.78
C LYS A 7 -20.83 -3.79 22.55
N VAL A 8 -21.81 -3.40 21.71
CA VAL A 8 -21.57 -2.56 20.52
C VAL A 8 -21.04 -1.18 20.92
N GLU A 9 -21.66 -0.52 21.88
CA GLU A 9 -21.23 0.79 22.39
C GLU A 9 -19.77 0.71 22.92
N ARG A 10 -19.46 -0.30 23.70
CA ARG A 10 -18.10 -0.50 24.21
C ARG A 10 -17.09 -0.81 23.11
N LEU A 11 -17.50 -1.54 22.05
CA LEU A 11 -16.63 -1.79 20.89
C LEU A 11 -16.25 -0.49 20.19
N PHE A 12 -17.24 0.38 19.93
CA PHE A 12 -16.98 1.70 19.33
C PHE A 12 -16.16 2.60 20.25
N GLN A 13 -16.42 2.60 21.54
CA GLN A 13 -15.63 3.37 22.51
C GLN A 13 -14.15 2.95 22.48
N ARG A 14 -13.87 1.64 22.53
CA ARG A 14 -12.49 1.12 22.45
C ARG A 14 -11.81 1.47 21.13
N HIS A 15 -12.57 1.44 20.04
CA HIS A 15 -12.06 1.83 18.73
C HIS A 15 -11.71 3.32 18.72
N GLU A 16 -12.58 4.19 19.24
CA GLU A 16 -12.32 5.63 19.32
C GLU A 16 -11.11 5.94 20.22
N GLU A 17 -10.98 5.29 21.37
CA GLU A 17 -9.81 5.39 22.25
C GLU A 17 -8.51 5.00 21.52
N LEU A 18 -8.55 3.97 20.68
CA LEU A 18 -7.41 3.52 19.89
C LEU A 18 -6.99 4.56 18.84
N ILE A 19 -7.94 5.02 18.02
CA ILE A 19 -7.65 5.91 16.87
C ILE A 19 -7.34 7.35 17.30
N THR A 20 -7.74 7.75 18.52
CA THR A 20 -7.44 9.07 19.09
C THR A 20 -6.26 9.05 20.05
N ARG A 21 -5.67 7.90 20.31
CA ARG A 21 -4.53 7.75 21.20
C ARG A 21 -3.36 8.62 20.74
N LYS A 22 -2.89 9.50 21.63
CA LYS A 22 -1.74 10.35 21.37
C LYS A 22 -0.47 9.53 21.21
N ASN A 23 0.29 9.84 20.18
CA ASN A 23 1.59 9.24 19.95
C ASN A 23 2.69 10.14 20.53
N VAL A 24 3.68 9.53 21.14
CA VAL A 24 4.78 10.24 21.78
C VAL A 24 6.11 9.83 21.15
N ALA A 25 7.00 10.80 21.00
CA ALA A 25 8.34 10.54 20.53
C ALA A 25 9.11 9.69 21.55
N VAL A 26 9.93 8.78 21.03
CA VAL A 26 10.86 7.98 21.83
C VAL A 26 12.23 8.69 21.79
N GLU A 27 12.87 8.83 22.95
CA GLU A 27 14.17 9.50 23.10
C GLU A 27 15.35 8.62 22.60
N ASP A 28 15.26 8.07 21.44
CA ASP A 28 16.36 7.30 20.81
C ASP A 28 16.82 7.93 19.49
N GLY A 29 16.51 9.21 19.31
CA GLY A 29 16.75 9.93 18.07
C GLY A 29 18.24 10.05 17.75
N ASN A 30 18.57 9.79 16.50
CA ASN A 30 19.91 9.97 15.94
C ASN A 30 20.08 11.35 15.27
N GLY A 31 19.14 12.27 15.44
CA GLY A 31 19.11 13.58 14.81
C GLY A 31 18.61 13.59 13.35
N ILE A 32 18.37 12.43 12.75
CA ILE A 32 17.94 12.30 11.36
C ILE A 32 16.42 12.07 11.28
N PHE A 33 15.86 11.27 12.18
CA PHE A 33 14.43 10.99 12.25
C PHE A 33 13.95 10.92 13.70
N THR A 34 12.64 11.08 13.87
CA THR A 34 11.96 10.88 15.14
C THR A 34 11.19 9.58 15.11
N ARG A 35 11.44 8.71 16.07
CA ARG A 35 10.68 7.48 16.27
C ARG A 35 9.53 7.72 17.25
N TYR A 36 8.38 7.14 16.97
CA TYR A 36 7.21 7.21 17.83
C TYR A 36 6.89 5.87 18.47
N LYS A 37 6.25 5.91 19.64
CA LYS A 37 5.99 4.74 20.49
C LYS A 37 5.03 3.74 19.84
N TYR A 38 4.01 4.24 19.13
CA TYR A 38 2.96 3.41 18.57
C TYR A 38 2.96 3.47 17.06
N PRO A 39 2.64 2.36 16.37
CA PRO A 39 2.35 2.41 14.94
C PRO A 39 1.13 3.31 14.70
N VAL A 40 1.17 4.06 13.60
CA VAL A 40 0.10 5.03 13.27
C VAL A 40 -1.21 4.34 12.87
N VAL A 41 -1.13 3.19 12.21
CA VAL A 41 -2.27 2.33 11.87
C VAL A 41 -1.94 0.86 12.10
N THR A 42 -2.93 0.10 12.51
CA THR A 42 -2.90 -1.36 12.64
C THR A 42 -4.23 -1.92 12.11
N ALA A 43 -4.35 -3.23 11.98
CA ALA A 43 -5.62 -3.87 11.62
C ALA A 43 -6.79 -3.42 12.50
N ALA A 44 -6.54 -3.19 13.79
CA ALA A 44 -7.57 -2.72 14.73
C ALA A 44 -8.06 -1.28 14.48
N HIS A 45 -7.32 -0.47 13.71
CA HIS A 45 -7.74 0.88 13.31
C HIS A 45 -8.72 0.88 12.14
N THR A 46 -8.89 -0.24 11.43
CA THR A 46 -9.89 -0.34 10.36
C THR A 46 -11.30 -0.15 10.92
N PRO A 47 -12.23 0.42 10.16
CA PRO A 47 -13.57 0.69 10.63
C PRO A 47 -14.23 -0.54 11.29
N VAL A 48 -14.93 -0.34 12.39
CA VAL A 48 -15.58 -1.42 13.13
C VAL A 48 -16.51 -2.23 12.23
N PHE A 49 -17.29 -1.55 11.39
CA PHE A 49 -18.26 -2.19 10.50
C PHE A 49 -17.65 -2.95 9.32
N TRP A 50 -16.33 -2.82 9.10
CA TRP A 50 -15.63 -3.71 8.15
C TRP A 50 -15.37 -5.10 8.75
N ARG A 51 -15.26 -5.16 10.08
CA ARG A 51 -14.84 -6.36 10.81
C ARG A 51 -16.01 -7.08 11.48
N TYR A 52 -17.02 -6.33 11.92
CA TYR A 52 -18.13 -6.83 12.71
C TYR A 52 -19.44 -6.64 11.97
N ASP A 53 -20.24 -7.71 11.94
CA ASP A 53 -21.66 -7.60 11.69
C ASP A 53 -22.34 -7.12 12.99
N LEU A 54 -22.96 -5.95 12.91
CA LEU A 54 -23.54 -5.25 14.06
C LEU A 54 -25.04 -5.57 14.26
N ASP A 55 -25.58 -6.55 13.56
CA ASP A 55 -26.94 -7.05 13.74
C ASP A 55 -26.97 -8.21 14.76
N GLU A 56 -27.71 -8.01 15.85
CA GLU A 56 -27.85 -9.02 16.91
C GLU A 56 -28.43 -10.33 16.40
N LYS A 57 -29.31 -10.29 15.40
CA LYS A 57 -29.95 -11.50 14.85
C LYS A 57 -28.95 -12.41 14.13
N SER A 58 -28.04 -11.80 13.38
CA SER A 58 -27.04 -12.53 12.60
C SER A 58 -25.71 -12.74 13.37
N ASN A 59 -25.42 -11.92 14.39
CA ASN A 59 -24.19 -11.98 15.18
C ASN A 59 -24.43 -11.77 16.70
N PRO A 60 -25.24 -12.63 17.37
CA PRO A 60 -25.68 -12.41 18.74
C PRO A 60 -24.54 -12.34 19.78
N TYR A 61 -23.40 -12.89 19.47
CA TYR A 61 -22.22 -12.89 20.33
C TYR A 61 -21.25 -11.73 20.03
N LEU A 62 -21.55 -10.90 19.00
CA LEU A 62 -20.68 -9.83 18.50
C LEU A 62 -19.27 -10.33 18.19
N MET A 63 -19.19 -11.39 17.40
CA MET A 63 -17.93 -11.94 16.95
C MET A 63 -17.37 -11.14 15.77
N GLU A 64 -16.06 -10.93 15.76
CA GLU A 64 -15.37 -10.41 14.58
C GLU A 64 -15.45 -11.47 13.47
N ARG A 65 -16.02 -11.11 12.31
CA ARG A 65 -16.29 -12.05 11.23
C ARG A 65 -15.35 -11.93 10.06
N ILE A 66 -14.90 -10.71 9.80
CA ILE A 66 -13.97 -10.44 8.71
C ILE A 66 -12.61 -10.17 9.34
N GLY A 67 -11.72 -11.15 9.27
CA GLY A 67 -10.38 -11.02 9.80
C GLY A 67 -9.56 -10.03 8.97
N MET A 68 -9.17 -8.90 9.55
CA MET A 68 -8.13 -8.04 9.02
C MET A 68 -6.81 -8.54 9.59
N ASN A 69 -5.97 -9.12 8.72
CA ASN A 69 -4.70 -9.69 9.14
C ASN A 69 -3.68 -8.60 9.47
N ALA A 70 -3.50 -7.63 8.54
CA ALA A 70 -2.50 -6.59 8.71
C ALA A 70 -2.85 -5.31 7.94
N THR A 71 -2.25 -4.22 8.38
CA THR A 71 -2.10 -2.98 7.61
C THR A 71 -0.62 -2.70 7.43
N MET A 72 -0.17 -2.39 6.22
CA MET A 72 1.25 -2.28 5.94
C MET A 72 1.55 -1.45 4.68
N ASN A 73 2.83 -1.14 4.47
CA ASN A 73 3.42 -0.64 3.22
C ASN A 73 2.61 0.48 2.55
N SER A 74 2.28 1.52 3.33
CA SER A 74 1.45 2.62 2.86
C SER A 74 2.24 3.62 2.04
N GLY A 75 1.65 4.12 0.95
CA GLY A 75 2.04 5.38 0.35
C GLY A 75 1.43 6.54 1.14
N ALA A 76 2.19 7.63 1.32
CA ALA A 76 1.72 8.77 2.10
C ALA A 76 2.05 10.09 1.39
N ILE A 77 1.14 11.05 1.49
CA ILE A 77 1.31 12.42 0.99
C ILE A 77 0.75 13.44 2.00
N LYS A 78 1.25 14.66 1.93
CA LYS A 78 0.60 15.81 2.54
C LYS A 78 -0.22 16.52 1.46
N TRP A 79 -1.52 16.60 1.65
CA TRP A 79 -2.43 17.18 0.68
C TRP A 79 -3.60 17.89 1.36
N ASN A 80 -3.96 19.08 0.87
CA ASN A 80 -5.03 19.92 1.44
C ASN A 80 -4.94 20.11 2.96
N GLY A 81 -3.73 20.32 3.47
CA GLY A 81 -3.49 20.57 4.90
C GLY A 81 -3.57 19.34 5.80
N LYS A 82 -3.82 18.16 5.25
CA LYS A 82 -3.85 16.88 5.97
C LYS A 82 -2.74 15.95 5.51
N TYR A 83 -2.46 14.95 6.31
CA TYR A 83 -1.61 13.82 5.96
C TYR A 83 -2.50 12.64 5.59
N LEU A 84 -2.30 12.13 4.39
CA LEU A 84 -3.11 11.05 3.82
C LEU A 84 -2.23 9.86 3.51
N MET A 85 -2.74 8.69 3.76
CA MET A 85 -2.09 7.42 3.46
C MET A 85 -3.04 6.55 2.64
N VAL A 86 -2.51 5.93 1.59
CA VAL A 86 -3.16 4.76 1.00
C VAL A 86 -2.52 3.53 1.63
N VAL A 87 -3.28 2.89 2.47
CA VAL A 87 -2.85 1.77 3.29
C VAL A 87 -3.15 0.47 2.55
N ARG A 88 -2.17 -0.41 2.46
CA ARG A 88 -2.41 -1.81 2.12
C ARG A 88 -3.09 -2.47 3.31
N VAL A 89 -4.30 -2.95 3.13
CA VAL A 89 -5.02 -3.76 4.11
C VAL A 89 -5.05 -5.19 3.58
N GLU A 90 -4.60 -6.13 4.40
CA GLU A 90 -4.58 -7.55 4.05
C GLU A 90 -5.64 -8.29 4.86
N GLY A 91 -6.48 -9.06 4.19
CA GLY A 91 -7.46 -9.94 4.81
C GLY A 91 -6.84 -11.25 5.33
N ALA A 92 -7.64 -12.05 6.03
CA ALA A 92 -7.22 -13.35 6.52
C ALA A 92 -6.89 -14.35 5.38
N ASP A 93 -7.41 -14.11 4.19
CA ASP A 93 -7.13 -14.85 2.96
C ASP A 93 -5.80 -14.44 2.29
N ARG A 94 -5.07 -13.48 2.90
CA ARG A 94 -3.84 -12.87 2.38
C ARG A 94 -4.00 -12.10 1.07
N LYS A 95 -5.22 -11.78 0.68
CA LYS A 95 -5.48 -10.84 -0.39
C LYS A 95 -5.50 -9.43 0.16
N SER A 96 -5.01 -8.50 -0.64
CA SER A 96 -4.88 -7.11 -0.23
C SER A 96 -5.82 -6.22 -1.02
N PHE A 97 -6.23 -5.15 -0.38
CA PHE A 97 -6.93 -4.03 -0.98
C PHE A 97 -6.36 -2.72 -0.43
N PHE A 98 -6.75 -1.61 -1.02
CA PHE A 98 -6.29 -0.29 -0.62
C PHE A 98 -7.38 0.47 0.12
N ALA A 99 -6.98 1.22 1.13
CA ALA A 99 -7.87 2.07 1.90
C ALA A 99 -7.18 3.39 2.27
N VAL A 100 -7.92 4.48 2.27
CA VAL A 100 -7.40 5.78 2.66
C VAL A 100 -7.55 5.96 4.16
N ALA A 101 -6.47 6.42 4.81
CA ALA A 101 -6.49 6.92 6.16
C ALA A 101 -5.94 8.35 6.18
N GLU A 102 -6.54 9.23 6.97
CA GLU A 102 -6.13 10.63 7.10
C GLU A 102 -5.78 11.00 8.54
N SER A 103 -4.86 11.93 8.70
CA SER A 103 -4.46 12.50 9.98
C SER A 103 -4.25 14.01 9.85
N PRO A 104 -4.57 14.80 10.88
CA PRO A 104 -4.32 16.23 10.89
C PRO A 104 -2.83 16.59 11.05
N ASN A 105 -2.01 15.70 11.58
CA ASN A 105 -0.62 15.99 11.95
C ASN A 105 0.41 14.96 11.45
N GLY A 106 -0.02 13.83 10.90
CA GLY A 106 0.86 12.76 10.41
C GLY A 106 1.54 11.93 11.51
N ILE A 107 1.18 12.12 12.77
CA ILE A 107 1.80 11.49 13.94
C ILE A 107 0.81 10.57 14.65
N ASP A 108 -0.38 11.06 14.85
CA ASP A 108 -1.48 10.33 15.50
C ASP A 108 -2.83 10.70 14.87
N ASN A 109 -3.91 10.16 15.47
CA ASN A 109 -5.28 10.45 15.06
C ASN A 109 -5.54 10.12 13.58
N PHE A 110 -4.98 9.01 13.13
CA PHE A 110 -5.27 8.47 11.80
C PHE A 110 -6.65 7.81 11.80
N ARG A 111 -7.49 8.22 10.86
CA ARG A 111 -8.84 7.67 10.65
C ARG A 111 -8.96 7.15 9.24
N PHE A 112 -9.36 5.91 9.11
CA PHE A 112 -9.73 5.36 7.80
C PHE A 112 -11.01 6.03 7.30
N TRP A 113 -11.08 6.22 6.00
CA TRP A 113 -12.35 6.53 5.35
C TRP A 113 -13.29 5.33 5.41
N ASP A 114 -14.61 5.59 5.26
CA ASP A 114 -15.63 4.56 5.48
C ASP A 114 -15.55 3.38 4.50
N TYR A 115 -15.06 3.62 3.29
CA TYR A 115 -14.99 2.61 2.24
C TYR A 115 -13.56 2.44 1.70
N PRO A 116 -13.19 1.20 1.34
CA PRO A 116 -11.97 0.94 0.59
C PRO A 116 -11.96 1.68 -0.76
N ILE A 117 -10.77 1.83 -1.32
CA ILE A 117 -10.63 2.31 -2.70
C ILE A 117 -11.22 1.26 -3.65
N THR A 118 -12.19 1.68 -4.44
CA THR A 118 -12.65 0.89 -5.59
C THR A 118 -11.76 1.22 -6.77
N MET A 119 -10.83 0.32 -7.07
CA MET A 119 -9.98 0.46 -8.25
C MET A 119 -10.76 -0.01 -9.48
N PRO A 120 -10.78 0.77 -10.58
CA PRO A 120 -11.35 0.27 -11.83
C PRO A 120 -10.69 -1.03 -12.25
N GLU A 121 -11.47 -1.96 -12.81
CA GLU A 121 -10.98 -3.24 -13.29
C GLU A 121 -10.01 -3.04 -14.45
N ASP A 122 -8.98 -3.86 -14.47
CA ASP A 122 -8.06 -3.98 -15.60
C ASP A 122 -8.57 -5.03 -16.58
N ALA A 123 -8.14 -4.94 -17.84
CA ALA A 123 -8.46 -5.94 -18.88
C ALA A 123 -8.02 -7.36 -18.47
N ILE A 124 -6.93 -7.46 -17.71
CA ILE A 124 -6.44 -8.70 -17.11
C ILE A 124 -6.48 -8.55 -15.59
N PRO A 125 -7.42 -9.19 -14.90
CA PRO A 125 -7.54 -9.07 -13.45
C PRO A 125 -6.28 -9.52 -12.72
N ALA A 126 -5.87 -8.74 -11.72
CA ALA A 126 -4.79 -9.12 -10.83
C ALA A 126 -5.29 -10.14 -9.78
N THR A 127 -4.48 -11.13 -9.47
CA THR A 127 -4.76 -12.06 -8.37
C THR A 127 -4.51 -11.43 -7.00
N ASN A 128 -3.64 -10.43 -6.95
CA ASN A 128 -3.38 -9.62 -5.76
C ASN A 128 -2.82 -8.24 -6.16
N VAL A 129 -3.13 -7.23 -5.37
CA VAL A 129 -2.58 -5.86 -5.53
C VAL A 129 -2.05 -5.38 -4.19
N TYR A 130 -0.87 -4.73 -4.20
CA TYR A 130 -0.26 -4.29 -2.94
C TYR A 130 0.77 -3.17 -3.12
N ASP A 131 1.14 -2.56 -2.00
CA ASP A 131 2.28 -1.65 -1.84
C ASP A 131 2.20 -0.40 -2.72
N MET A 132 1.04 0.28 -2.74
CA MET A 132 0.89 1.51 -3.49
C MET A 132 1.79 2.61 -2.94
N ARG A 133 2.57 3.22 -3.83
CA ARG A 133 3.36 4.43 -3.58
C ARG A 133 2.62 5.63 -4.15
N LEU A 134 2.43 6.66 -3.34
CA LEU A 134 1.74 7.88 -3.75
C LEU A 134 2.73 8.97 -4.10
N THR A 135 2.45 9.67 -5.18
CA THR A 135 3.18 10.87 -5.58
C THR A 135 2.20 11.94 -6.02
N ALA A 136 2.20 13.08 -5.33
CA ALA A 136 1.57 14.30 -5.86
C ALA A 136 2.54 14.89 -6.86
N HIS A 137 2.19 14.83 -8.15
CA HIS A 137 3.07 15.27 -9.23
C HIS A 137 2.76 16.69 -9.67
N GLU A 138 3.75 17.40 -10.21
CA GLU A 138 3.62 18.79 -10.61
C GLU A 138 2.61 19.03 -11.76
N ASP A 139 2.25 17.99 -12.53
CA ASP A 139 1.17 18.06 -13.52
C ASP A 139 -0.23 18.16 -12.87
N GLY A 140 -0.27 18.16 -11.55
CA GLY A 140 -1.47 18.32 -10.74
C GLY A 140 -2.26 17.04 -10.54
N TRP A 141 -1.75 15.85 -10.89
CA TRP A 141 -2.32 14.56 -10.54
C TRP A 141 -1.64 13.97 -9.30
N ILE A 142 -2.38 13.15 -8.59
CA ILE A 142 -1.82 12.23 -7.59
C ILE A 142 -1.76 10.86 -8.25
N TYR A 143 -0.56 10.32 -8.36
CA TYR A 143 -0.33 9.00 -8.90
C TYR A 143 -0.17 7.98 -7.78
N GLY A 144 -0.77 6.81 -8.00
CA GLY A 144 -0.52 5.62 -7.21
C GLY A 144 0.14 4.58 -8.09
N ILE A 145 1.38 4.19 -7.76
CA ILE A 145 2.04 3.06 -8.42
C ILE A 145 2.08 1.90 -7.43
N PHE A 146 1.61 0.74 -7.84
CA PHE A 146 1.48 -0.42 -6.97
C PHE A 146 1.85 -1.71 -7.69
N CYS A 147 2.12 -2.75 -6.94
CA CYS A 147 2.36 -4.07 -7.51
C CYS A 147 1.02 -4.73 -7.83
N ALA A 148 0.89 -5.22 -9.06
CA ALA A 148 -0.17 -6.12 -9.49
C ALA A 148 0.45 -7.48 -9.80
N GLU A 149 0.02 -8.51 -9.08
CA GLU A 149 0.42 -9.89 -9.34
C GLU A 149 -0.65 -10.60 -10.14
N ARG A 150 -0.21 -11.40 -11.10
CA ARG A 150 -1.05 -12.29 -11.89
C ARG A 150 -0.45 -13.69 -11.88
N HIS A 151 -1.28 -14.71 -12.07
CA HIS A 151 -0.76 -16.06 -12.22
C HIS A 151 0.23 -16.10 -13.39
N ASP A 152 1.32 -16.83 -13.24
CA ASP A 152 2.24 -17.09 -14.33
C ASP A 152 1.66 -18.19 -15.22
N ASP A 153 1.24 -17.81 -16.44
CA ASP A 153 0.68 -18.73 -17.42
C ASP A 153 1.68 -19.80 -17.89
N ASN A 154 2.97 -19.57 -17.65
CA ASN A 154 4.03 -20.52 -17.97
C ASN A 154 4.35 -21.47 -16.79
N ALA A 155 3.67 -21.31 -15.67
CA ALA A 155 3.88 -22.17 -14.51
C ALA A 155 3.50 -23.63 -14.80
N PRO A 156 4.16 -24.61 -14.19
CA PRO A 156 3.78 -26.02 -14.31
C PRO A 156 2.32 -26.24 -13.92
N ALA A 157 1.66 -27.17 -14.58
CA ALA A 157 0.28 -27.49 -14.28
C ALA A 157 0.11 -27.88 -12.79
N GLY A 158 -0.80 -27.19 -12.12
CA GLY A 158 -1.06 -27.37 -10.67
C GLY A 158 -0.24 -26.49 -9.75
N ASP A 159 0.70 -25.69 -10.24
CA ASP A 159 1.38 -24.68 -9.45
C ASP A 159 0.50 -23.41 -9.38
N LEU A 160 -0.10 -23.19 -8.22
CA LEU A 160 -0.92 -22.02 -7.91
C LEU A 160 -0.10 -20.90 -7.23
N SER A 161 1.19 -21.11 -7.01
CA SER A 161 2.05 -20.18 -6.27
C SER A 161 2.86 -19.26 -7.16
N SER A 162 3.15 -19.67 -8.39
CA SER A 162 3.90 -18.86 -9.35
C SER A 162 3.10 -17.66 -9.82
N ALA A 163 3.71 -16.48 -9.68
CA ALA A 163 3.10 -15.23 -10.07
C ALA A 163 4.11 -14.30 -10.74
N THR A 164 3.64 -13.57 -11.74
CA THR A 164 4.36 -12.45 -12.33
C THR A 164 3.91 -11.14 -11.71
N ALA A 165 4.83 -10.20 -11.53
CA ALA A 165 4.56 -8.92 -10.92
C ALA A 165 4.83 -7.77 -11.90
N THR A 166 3.87 -6.86 -12.02
CA THR A 166 3.99 -5.64 -12.81
C THR A 166 3.78 -4.41 -11.95
N ALA A 167 4.36 -3.29 -12.35
CA ALA A 167 4.06 -2.00 -11.74
C ALA A 167 2.79 -1.43 -12.37
N ALA A 168 1.72 -1.49 -11.64
CA ALA A 168 0.42 -0.97 -12.02
C ALA A 168 0.33 0.52 -11.70
N ILE A 169 -0.29 1.31 -12.58
CA ILE A 169 -0.39 2.75 -12.44
C ILE A 169 -1.86 3.16 -12.34
N ALA A 170 -2.17 4.00 -11.38
CA ALA A 170 -3.46 4.68 -11.30
C ALA A 170 -3.24 6.15 -10.93
N ARG A 171 -4.20 7.01 -11.26
CA ARG A 171 -4.16 8.42 -10.88
C ARG A 171 -5.49 8.92 -10.35
N THR A 172 -5.45 10.00 -9.59
CA THR A 172 -6.62 10.60 -8.98
C THR A 172 -6.41 12.09 -8.73
N LYS A 173 -7.49 12.82 -8.49
CA LYS A 173 -7.48 14.21 -8.01
C LYS A 173 -7.95 14.35 -6.56
N ASP A 174 -8.53 13.29 -6.00
CA ASP A 174 -9.26 13.37 -4.73
C ASP A 174 -9.10 12.13 -3.82
N LEU A 175 -8.29 11.15 -4.25
CA LEU A 175 -8.10 9.85 -3.61
C LEU A 175 -9.38 8.98 -3.49
N LYS A 176 -10.50 9.44 -4.05
CA LYS A 176 -11.77 8.71 -4.08
C LYS A 176 -12.04 8.11 -5.46
N ASN A 177 -11.90 8.97 -6.48
CA ASN A 177 -12.13 8.59 -7.85
C ASN A 177 -10.79 8.30 -8.53
N TRP A 178 -10.59 7.05 -8.89
CA TRP A 178 -9.35 6.59 -9.47
C TRP A 178 -9.52 6.24 -10.94
N GLU A 179 -8.57 6.65 -11.74
CA GLU A 179 -8.41 6.24 -13.13
C GLU A 179 -7.27 5.23 -13.20
N ARG A 180 -7.57 4.03 -13.66
CA ARG A 180 -6.58 2.98 -13.90
C ARG A 180 -5.93 3.22 -15.25
N LEU A 181 -4.60 3.38 -15.25
CA LEU A 181 -3.79 3.48 -16.46
C LEU A 181 -3.21 2.10 -16.81
N PRO A 182 -2.74 1.90 -18.07
CA PRO A 182 -2.01 0.69 -18.42
C PRO A 182 -0.81 0.47 -17.50
N ASP A 183 -0.48 -0.79 -17.25
CA ASP A 183 0.71 -1.16 -16.50
C ASP A 183 1.98 -0.63 -17.15
N LEU A 184 2.96 -0.29 -16.32
CA LEU A 184 4.29 0.09 -16.79
C LEU A 184 4.92 -1.06 -17.59
N LYS A 185 5.22 -0.82 -18.85
CA LYS A 185 5.93 -1.79 -19.69
C LYS A 185 7.41 -1.77 -19.38
N THR A 186 7.94 -2.91 -19.02
CA THR A 186 9.36 -3.10 -18.65
C THR A 186 9.88 -4.44 -19.18
N LYS A 187 11.20 -4.58 -19.27
CA LYS A 187 11.85 -5.83 -19.67
C LYS A 187 11.85 -6.89 -18.56
N SER A 188 11.90 -6.45 -17.30
CA SER A 188 11.91 -7.30 -16.12
C SER A 188 10.67 -7.06 -15.26
N GLN A 189 10.36 -7.97 -14.37
CA GLN A 189 9.35 -7.75 -13.35
C GLN A 189 9.71 -6.55 -12.48
N GLN A 190 8.72 -5.79 -12.06
CA GLN A 190 8.90 -4.59 -11.26
C GLN A 190 8.03 -4.62 -10.01
N ARG A 191 8.65 -4.29 -8.88
CA ARG A 191 7.96 -4.08 -7.60
C ARG A 191 8.43 -2.78 -6.98
N ASN A 192 7.55 -2.12 -6.23
CA ASN A 192 7.88 -0.89 -5.51
C ASN A 192 8.42 0.26 -6.39
N VAL A 193 7.90 0.43 -7.58
CA VAL A 193 8.22 1.57 -8.44
C VAL A 193 7.67 2.85 -7.81
N VAL A 194 8.45 3.93 -7.88
CA VAL A 194 8.08 5.24 -7.35
C VAL A 194 8.22 6.29 -8.44
N LEU A 195 7.19 7.12 -8.63
CA LEU A 195 7.25 8.27 -9.51
C LEU A 195 7.93 9.44 -8.79
N HIS A 196 8.88 10.10 -9.46
CA HIS A 196 9.43 11.39 -9.01
C HIS A 196 8.33 12.46 -9.07
N PRO A 197 8.26 13.39 -8.11
CA PRO A 197 7.18 14.38 -8.05
C PRO A 197 7.23 15.45 -9.15
N GLU A 198 8.35 15.61 -9.80
CA GLU A 198 8.61 16.63 -10.82
C GLU A 198 9.06 16.00 -12.13
N PHE A 199 8.86 16.71 -13.24
CA PHE A 199 9.47 16.30 -14.50
C PHE A 199 11.00 16.43 -14.44
N VAL A 200 11.68 15.50 -15.07
CA VAL A 200 13.13 15.55 -15.27
C VAL A 200 13.37 15.55 -16.78
N ASP A 201 14.03 16.57 -17.27
CA ASP A 201 14.24 16.80 -18.71
C ASP A 201 12.94 16.78 -19.52
N GLY A 202 11.84 17.29 -18.93
CA GLY A 202 10.52 17.33 -19.53
C GLY A 202 9.79 15.97 -19.59
N LYS A 203 10.27 14.96 -18.88
CA LYS A 203 9.73 13.60 -18.86
C LYS A 203 9.34 13.16 -17.45
N TYR A 204 8.45 12.20 -17.35
CA TYR A 204 8.17 11.52 -16.09
C TYR A 204 9.36 10.65 -15.70
N ALA A 205 9.84 10.79 -14.47
CA ALA A 205 10.98 10.07 -13.96
C ALA A 205 10.56 9.02 -12.94
N LEU A 206 11.09 7.81 -13.07
CA LEU A 206 10.72 6.67 -12.24
C LEU A 206 11.95 6.11 -11.53
N TYR A 207 11.81 5.88 -10.23
CA TYR A 207 12.67 4.96 -9.52
C TYR A 207 12.08 3.57 -9.67
N THR A 208 12.82 2.69 -10.30
CA THR A 208 12.40 1.33 -10.59
C THR A 208 13.11 0.33 -9.68
N ARG A 209 12.59 -0.87 -9.62
CA ARG A 209 13.20 -1.98 -8.90
C ARG A 209 13.07 -3.25 -9.73
N PRO A 210 13.96 -3.42 -10.72
CA PRO A 210 13.95 -4.61 -11.55
C PRO A 210 14.24 -5.86 -10.72
N GLN A 211 13.39 -6.87 -10.86
CA GLN A 211 13.50 -8.11 -10.12
C GLN A 211 12.83 -9.25 -10.87
N ASP A 212 13.63 -10.17 -11.38
CA ASP A 212 13.15 -11.42 -11.93
C ASP A 212 13.24 -12.50 -10.85
N GLY A 213 12.12 -13.14 -10.56
CA GLY A 213 12.00 -14.08 -9.45
C GLY A 213 11.56 -13.42 -8.13
N PHE A 214 11.00 -14.23 -7.23
CA PHE A 214 10.34 -13.73 -6.01
C PHE A 214 11.34 -13.21 -4.97
N ILE A 215 12.47 -13.90 -4.81
CA ILE A 215 13.57 -13.50 -3.95
C ILE A 215 14.85 -14.01 -4.62
N ASP A 216 15.40 -13.27 -5.53
CA ASP A 216 16.76 -13.52 -5.95
C ASP A 216 17.71 -12.80 -4.99
N ALA A 217 18.23 -13.55 -4.05
CA ALA A 217 19.15 -13.04 -3.06
C ALA A 217 20.57 -12.82 -3.60
N GLY A 218 20.86 -13.20 -4.82
CA GLY A 218 22.23 -13.31 -5.30
C GLY A 218 22.62 -12.44 -6.46
N SER A 219 21.74 -12.17 -7.39
CA SER A 219 22.11 -11.55 -8.65
C SER A 219 21.13 -10.45 -9.02
N GLY A 220 21.62 -9.40 -9.56
CA GLY A 220 20.84 -8.34 -10.16
C GLY A 220 19.81 -7.75 -9.19
N GLY A 221 19.40 -6.67 -9.33
CA GLY A 221 18.55 -5.92 -8.41
C GLY A 221 19.30 -4.68 -8.01
N GLY A 222 18.57 -3.73 -7.52
CA GLY A 222 19.07 -2.41 -7.20
C GLY A 222 17.97 -1.41 -7.40
N ILE A 223 18.31 -0.16 -7.28
CA ILE A 223 17.43 0.95 -7.61
C ILE A 223 17.75 1.35 -9.04
N GLY A 224 16.77 1.24 -9.92
CA GLY A 224 16.85 1.73 -11.28
C GLY A 224 16.29 3.14 -11.41
N TRP A 225 16.69 3.80 -12.47
CA TRP A 225 16.19 5.10 -12.90
C TRP A 225 15.78 5.00 -14.36
N ALA A 226 14.59 5.47 -14.65
CA ALA A 226 14.05 5.49 -16.00
C ALA A 226 13.26 6.77 -16.27
N LEU A 227 13.28 7.22 -17.51
CA LEU A 227 12.46 8.33 -17.99
C LEU A 227 11.43 7.80 -18.99
N VAL A 228 10.19 8.27 -18.87
CA VAL A 228 9.10 7.97 -19.79
C VAL A 228 8.46 9.25 -20.31
N ASP A 229 8.13 9.27 -21.58
CA ASP A 229 7.58 10.47 -22.24
C ASP A 229 6.10 10.68 -21.87
N ASP A 230 5.36 9.59 -21.69
CA ASP A 230 3.93 9.60 -21.42
C ASP A 230 3.60 8.57 -20.32
N ILE A 231 3.12 9.05 -19.20
CA ILE A 231 2.73 8.20 -18.07
C ILE A 231 1.44 7.42 -18.33
N THR A 232 0.61 7.87 -19.28
CA THR A 232 -0.64 7.18 -19.64
C THR A 232 -0.41 5.94 -20.49
N HIS A 233 0.77 5.81 -21.09
CA HIS A 233 1.23 4.65 -21.86
C HIS A 233 2.71 4.38 -21.56
N ALA A 234 3.03 4.32 -20.26
CA ALA A 234 4.41 4.29 -19.80
C ALA A 234 5.16 3.04 -20.26
N GLU A 235 6.29 3.26 -20.93
CA GLU A 235 7.22 2.22 -21.37
C GLU A 235 8.66 2.61 -21.03
N VAL A 236 9.32 1.76 -20.25
CA VAL A 236 10.73 1.90 -19.91
C VAL A 236 11.58 1.31 -21.03
N LYS A 237 12.09 2.18 -21.90
CA LYS A 237 12.99 1.78 -23.00
C LYS A 237 14.41 1.54 -22.48
N GLU A 238 14.86 2.40 -21.58
CA GLU A 238 16.18 2.35 -20.96
C GLU A 238 16.03 2.48 -19.44
N GLU A 239 16.69 1.60 -18.71
CA GLU A 239 16.74 1.57 -17.26
C GLU A 239 18.20 1.55 -16.83
N LYS A 240 18.59 2.55 -16.04
CA LYS A 240 19.94 2.66 -15.48
C LYS A 240 19.89 2.29 -14.01
N ILE A 241 20.65 1.29 -13.59
CA ILE A 241 20.84 1.02 -12.17
C ILE A 241 21.72 2.12 -11.58
N ILE A 242 21.16 2.87 -10.65
CA ILE A 242 21.81 4.03 -10.00
C ILE A 242 22.37 3.67 -8.63
N ASP A 243 21.85 2.63 -8.01
CA ASP A 243 22.38 2.12 -6.76
C ASP A 243 22.24 0.59 -6.73
N GLN A 244 23.28 -0.06 -6.23
CA GLN A 244 23.28 -1.50 -5.99
C GLN A 244 23.38 -1.75 -4.50
N ARG A 245 22.88 -2.88 -4.07
CA ARG A 245 22.89 -3.20 -2.67
C ARG A 245 24.30 -3.53 -2.16
N TYR A 246 24.63 -2.92 -1.05
CA TYR A 246 25.79 -3.29 -0.24
C TYR A 246 25.42 -4.15 0.95
N TYR A 247 24.16 -4.05 1.40
CA TYR A 247 23.64 -4.76 2.58
C TYR A 247 22.30 -5.36 2.26
N CYS A 248 21.96 -6.48 2.89
CA CYS A 248 20.67 -7.15 2.71
C CYS A 248 19.45 -6.24 2.94
N LEU A 249 19.60 -5.18 3.72
CA LEU A 249 18.54 -4.19 3.98
C LEU A 249 18.09 -3.40 2.74
N LEU A 250 18.93 -3.28 1.72
CA LEU A 250 18.56 -2.61 0.46
C LEU A 250 17.76 -3.52 -0.49
N TYR A 251 17.70 -4.80 -0.17
CA TYR A 251 16.96 -5.76 -0.97
C TYR A 251 15.48 -5.70 -0.79
N THR A 252 15.10 -5.47 0.42
CA THR A 252 13.76 -5.67 0.86
C THR A 252 13.29 -4.36 1.45
N SER A 253 12.27 -3.75 0.85
CA SER A 253 11.34 -3.11 1.74
C SER A 253 10.95 -4.18 2.75
N PRO A 254 11.17 -3.97 4.04
CA PRO A 254 10.85 -5.01 5.02
C PRO A 254 9.38 -5.37 4.87
N SER A 255 9.14 -6.52 4.27
CA SER A 255 7.83 -7.15 4.25
C SER A 255 7.70 -7.99 5.52
N PRO A 256 6.55 -7.99 6.19
CA PRO A 256 6.30 -8.94 7.27
C PRO A 256 6.48 -10.42 6.85
N ARG A 257 6.45 -10.70 5.55
CA ARG A 257 6.73 -12.03 5.00
C ARG A 257 8.21 -12.41 5.05
N ASP A 258 9.11 -11.44 5.15
CA ASP A 258 10.56 -11.66 5.20
C ASP A 258 11.07 -11.97 6.62
N ARG A 259 10.16 -12.02 7.58
CA ARG A 259 10.44 -12.47 8.93
C ARG A 259 9.97 -13.93 9.05
N GLY A 260 10.78 -14.84 8.51
CA GLY A 260 10.66 -16.25 8.80
C GLY A 260 10.98 -16.56 10.25
#